data_307cf306e30e9ee81227d31ba97be499
#
_entry.id   307cf306e30e9ee81227d31ba97be499
#
_cell.length_a   1.000
_cell.length_b   1.000
_cell.length_c   1.000
_cell.angle_alpha   90.00
_cell.angle_beta   90.00
_cell.angle_gamma   90.00
#
_symmetry.space_group_name_H-M   'P 1'
#
loop_
_entity.id
_entity.type
_entity.pdbx_description
1 polymer ?
#
loop_
_entity_poly.entity_id
_entity_poly.type
_entity_poly.pdbx_seq_one_letter_code
_entity_poly.pdbx_strand_id
1 'polypeptide(L)'
;MNIKVLGPGCRNCITLERVTREAVEALGIEVEIEKVTDYAAIAGYGVMSTPGLVVDGEVVLYGRVPTAAQVREILEPLVTR
;
A
#
# COMPACT_ATOMS: atom_id res chain seq x y z
N MET A 1 -0.34 1.47 -12.88
CA MET A 1 0.11 0.84 -11.60
C MET A 1 -1.10 0.58 -10.72
N ASN A 2 -1.21 -0.60 -10.16
CA ASN A 2 -2.29 -0.97 -9.26
C ASN A 2 -1.76 -1.08 -7.84
N ILE A 3 -2.36 -0.35 -6.90
CA ILE A 3 -1.95 -0.35 -5.50
C ILE A 3 -3.10 -0.86 -4.65
N LYS A 4 -2.80 -1.77 -3.74
CA LYS A 4 -3.78 -2.29 -2.79
C LYS A 4 -3.29 -2.09 -1.37
N VAL A 5 -4.19 -1.64 -0.50
CA VAL A 5 -3.92 -1.51 0.93
C VAL A 5 -4.67 -2.64 1.63
N LEU A 6 -3.92 -3.53 2.26
CA LEU A 6 -4.47 -4.71 2.94
C LEU A 6 -4.75 -4.38 4.40
N GLY A 7 -5.98 -4.57 4.83
CA GLY A 7 -6.34 -4.38 6.22
C GLY A 7 -7.83 -4.21 6.42
N PRO A 8 -8.35 -4.58 7.60
CA PRO A 8 -9.79 -4.56 7.87
C PRO A 8 -10.36 -3.17 8.19
N GLY A 9 -9.65 -2.10 7.92
CA GLY A 9 -10.12 -0.74 8.19
C GLY A 9 -9.67 -0.19 9.53
N CYS A 10 -8.61 -0.75 10.12
CA CYS A 10 -8.04 -0.27 11.37
C CYS A 10 -7.40 1.12 11.18
N ARG A 11 -7.10 1.79 12.29
CA ARG A 11 -6.47 3.12 12.25
C ARG A 11 -5.20 3.13 11.41
N ASN A 12 -4.34 2.14 11.58
CA ASN A 12 -3.09 2.03 10.83
C ASN A 12 -3.35 1.77 9.35
N CYS A 13 -4.41 1.03 9.02
CA CYS A 13 -4.80 0.78 7.64
C CYS A 13 -5.24 2.07 6.95
N ILE A 14 -6.02 2.89 7.65
CA ILE A 14 -6.47 4.19 7.15
C ILE A 14 -5.28 5.13 6.96
N THR A 15 -4.35 5.13 7.92
CA THR A 15 -3.15 5.95 7.83
C THR A 15 -2.28 5.53 6.64
N LEU A 16 -2.10 4.24 6.43
CA LEU A 16 -1.33 3.73 5.28
C LEU A 16 -1.96 4.16 3.96
N GLU A 17 -3.28 4.09 3.84
CA GLU A 17 -3.96 4.56 2.65
C GLU A 17 -3.68 6.04 2.40
N ARG A 18 -3.76 6.85 3.46
CA ARG A 18 -3.52 8.29 3.36
C ARG A 18 -2.10 8.60 2.90
N VAL A 19 -1.08 7.98 3.55
CA VAL A 19 0.31 8.26 3.18
C VAL A 19 0.64 7.73 1.79
N THR A 20 0.01 6.63 1.38
CA THR A 20 0.18 6.10 0.03
C THR A 20 -0.39 7.07 -1.00
N ARG A 21 -1.56 7.63 -0.73
CA ARG A 21 -2.19 8.61 -1.60
C ARG A 21 -1.34 9.88 -1.71
N GLU A 22 -0.78 10.35 -0.60
CA GLU A 22 0.13 11.50 -0.59
C GLU A 22 1.39 11.23 -1.43
N ALA A 23 1.95 10.04 -1.30
CA ALA A 23 3.15 9.66 -2.06
C ALA A 23 2.86 9.62 -3.57
N VAL A 24 1.72 9.07 -3.96
CA VAL A 24 1.28 9.00 -5.36
C VAL A 24 1.10 10.41 -5.94
N GLU A 25 0.49 11.30 -5.18
CA GLU A 25 0.30 12.69 -5.62
C GLU A 25 1.64 13.40 -5.78
N ALA A 26 2.58 13.17 -4.85
CA ALA A 26 3.90 13.77 -4.91
C ALA A 26 4.69 13.30 -6.13
N LEU A 27 4.48 12.06 -6.56
CA LEU A 27 5.12 11.50 -7.75
C LEU A 27 4.43 11.95 -9.05
N GLY A 28 3.24 12.51 -8.94
CA GLY A 28 2.48 12.97 -10.10
C GLY A 28 1.97 11.85 -11.00
N ILE A 29 1.73 10.68 -10.43
CA ILE A 29 1.22 9.52 -11.17
C ILE A 29 -0.24 9.27 -10.84
N GLU A 30 -0.96 8.69 -11.80
CA GLU A 30 -2.33 8.25 -11.60
C GLU A 30 -2.34 6.76 -11.31
N VAL A 31 -2.89 6.38 -10.16
CA VAL A 31 -3.02 4.99 -9.77
C VAL A 31 -4.38 4.77 -9.13
N GLU A 32 -4.85 3.53 -9.21
CA GLU A 32 -6.02 3.12 -8.43
C GLU A 32 -5.53 2.54 -7.10
N ILE A 33 -6.08 3.04 -6.01
CA ILE A 33 -5.79 2.51 -4.68
C ILE A 33 -7.03 1.76 -4.22
N GLU A 34 -6.89 0.45 -4.09
CA GLU A 34 -7.97 -0.43 -3.67
C GLU A 34 -7.73 -0.88 -2.23
N LYS A 35 -8.79 -0.91 -1.44
CA LYS A 35 -8.71 -1.44 -0.08
C LYS A 35 -9.14 -2.90 -0.09
N VAL A 36 -8.31 -3.77 0.45
CA VAL A 36 -8.62 -5.18 0.62
C VAL A 36 -8.88 -5.42 2.10
N THR A 37 -10.14 -5.63 2.46
CA THR A 37 -10.56 -5.76 3.85
C THR A 37 -10.89 -7.18 4.25
N ASP A 38 -10.97 -8.10 3.29
CA ASP A 38 -11.28 -9.50 3.55
C ASP A 38 -10.03 -10.24 4.05
N TYR A 39 -10.13 -10.85 5.22
CA TYR A 39 -9.02 -11.58 5.82
C TYR A 39 -8.52 -12.73 4.94
N ALA A 40 -9.42 -13.43 4.24
CA ALA A 40 -9.01 -14.53 3.37
C ALA A 40 -8.17 -14.01 2.20
N ALA A 41 -8.54 -12.88 1.62
CA ALA A 41 -7.78 -12.25 0.55
C ALA A 41 -6.42 -11.76 1.05
N ILE A 42 -6.39 -11.14 2.24
CA ILE A 42 -5.15 -10.67 2.86
C ILE A 42 -4.21 -11.84 3.11
N ALA A 43 -4.72 -12.94 3.66
CA ALA A 43 -3.92 -14.14 3.90
C ALA A 43 -3.38 -14.73 2.59
N GLY A 44 -4.15 -14.59 1.51
CA GLY A 44 -3.73 -15.06 0.18
C GLY A 44 -2.49 -14.36 -0.34
N TYR A 45 -2.17 -13.18 0.15
CA TYR A 45 -0.92 -12.49 -0.18
C TYR A 45 0.26 -12.95 0.67
N GLY A 46 0.05 -13.84 1.64
CA GLY A 46 1.10 -14.30 2.54
C GLY A 46 1.43 -13.32 3.66
N VAL A 47 0.59 -12.33 3.89
CA VAL A 47 0.82 -11.30 4.91
C VAL A 47 0.30 -11.80 6.26
N MET A 48 1.16 -11.79 7.25
CA MET A 48 0.84 -12.27 8.61
C MET A 48 0.33 -11.16 9.52
N SER A 49 0.55 -9.92 9.16
CA SER A 49 0.08 -8.78 9.95
C SER A 49 -0.36 -7.64 9.04
N THR A 50 -1.26 -6.80 9.54
CA THR A 50 -1.78 -5.64 8.82
C THR A 50 -1.30 -4.36 9.50
N PRO A 51 -1.23 -3.24 8.77
CA PRO A 51 -1.60 -3.09 7.36
C PRO A 51 -0.51 -3.59 6.42
N GLY A 52 -0.88 -3.81 5.15
CA GLY A 52 0.06 -4.21 4.12
C GLY A 52 -0.13 -3.37 2.86
N LEU A 53 0.94 -3.22 2.09
CA LEU A 53 0.92 -2.48 0.83
C LEU A 53 1.32 -3.40 -0.31
N VAL A 54 0.47 -3.47 -1.32
CA VAL A 54 0.70 -4.30 -2.51
C VAL A 54 0.76 -3.40 -3.73
N VAL A 55 1.79 -3.58 -4.55
CA VAL A 55 1.96 -2.84 -5.80
C VAL A 55 2.06 -3.85 -6.94
N ASP A 56 1.14 -3.77 -7.88
CA ASP A 56 1.09 -4.66 -9.06
C ASP A 56 1.17 -6.14 -8.68
N GLY A 57 0.46 -6.52 -7.61
CA GLY A 57 0.38 -7.89 -7.14
C GLY A 57 1.52 -8.33 -6.23
N GLU A 58 2.50 -7.46 -5.97
CA GLU A 58 3.61 -7.75 -5.09
C GLU A 58 3.48 -7.02 -3.75
N VAL A 59 3.65 -7.75 -2.65
CA VAL A 59 3.67 -7.15 -1.32
C VAL A 59 5.01 -6.43 -1.12
N VAL A 60 4.96 -5.11 -0.95
CA VAL A 60 6.17 -4.30 -0.80
C VAL A 60 6.46 -3.96 0.65
N LEU A 61 5.45 -3.96 1.51
CA LEU A 61 5.65 -3.86 2.96
C LEU A 61 4.39 -4.37 3.69
N TYR A 62 4.57 -4.73 4.95
CA TYR A 62 3.46 -5.11 5.81
C TYR A 62 3.86 -5.00 7.28
N GLY A 63 2.84 -4.94 8.14
CA GLY A 63 3.05 -4.93 9.59
C GLY A 63 3.49 -3.61 10.19
N ARG A 64 3.52 -2.54 9.39
CA ARG A 64 3.90 -1.21 9.88
C ARG A 64 3.29 -0.12 9.01
N VAL A 65 3.30 1.10 9.52
CA VAL A 65 2.88 2.28 8.77
C VAL A 65 4.12 3.11 8.42
N PRO A 66 4.49 3.20 7.15
CA PRO A 66 5.61 4.04 6.72
C PRO A 66 5.18 5.50 6.65
N THR A 67 6.15 6.39 6.51
CA THR A 67 5.87 7.78 6.16
C THR A 67 5.57 7.90 4.67
N ALA A 68 4.98 9.03 4.27
CA ALA A 68 4.76 9.29 2.85
C ALA A 68 6.07 9.30 2.06
N ALA A 69 7.15 9.79 2.65
CA ALA A 69 8.46 9.79 2.03
C ALA A 69 8.98 8.37 1.78
N GLN A 70 8.77 7.47 2.74
CA GLN A 70 9.17 6.07 2.61
C GLN A 70 8.37 5.35 1.53
N VAL A 71 7.07 5.61 1.45
CA VAL A 71 6.23 5.04 0.39
C VAL A 71 6.70 5.55 -0.97
N ARG A 72 7.01 6.83 -1.06
CA ARG A 72 7.52 7.43 -2.30
C ARG A 72 8.83 6.76 -2.73
N GLU A 73 9.75 6.50 -1.80
CA GLU A 73 10.99 5.79 -2.09
C GLU A 73 10.76 4.38 -2.61
N ILE A 74 9.74 3.70 -2.10
CA ILE A 74 9.38 2.36 -2.56
C ILE A 74 8.80 2.41 -3.97
N LEU A 75 7.93 3.38 -4.24
CA LEU A 75 7.22 3.48 -5.52
C LEU A 75 8.08 4.03 -6.65
N GLU A 76 9.02 4.91 -6.32
CA GLU A 76 9.81 5.62 -7.32
C GLU A 76 10.53 4.70 -8.32
N PRO A 77 11.26 3.64 -7.89
CA PRO A 77 11.88 2.71 -8.83
C PRO A 77 10.87 1.95 -9.68
N LEU A 78 9.67 1.74 -9.18
CA LEU A 78 8.62 1.01 -9.89
C LEU A 78 7.97 1.87 -10.97
N VAL A 79 7.93 3.18 -10.74
CA VAL A 79 7.36 4.15 -11.69
C VAL A 79 8.31 4.41 -12.85
N THR A 80 9.60 4.41 -12.58
CA THR A 80 10.63 4.79 -13.57
C THR A 80 11.13 3.62 -14.42
N ARG A 81 10.54 2.47 -14.29
CA ARG A 81 10.89 1.29 -15.11
C ARG A 81 10.63 1.52 -16.58
#